data_bacbc7ffc1a2f6e308b8860859ea6064
#
_entry.id   bacbc7ffc1a2f6e308b8860859ea6064
#
_cell.length_a   1.000
_cell.length_b   1.000
_cell.length_c   1.000
_cell.angle_alpha   90.00
_cell.angle_beta   90.00
_cell.angle_gamma   90.00
#
_symmetry.space_group_name_H-M   'P 1'
#
loop_
_entity.id
_entity.type
_entity.pdbx_description
1 polymer ?
#
loop_
_entity_poly.entity_id
_entity_poly.type
_entity_poly.pdbx_seq_one_letter_code
_entity_poly.pdbx_strand_id
1 'polypeptide(L)'
;MVDFATFAEAIDTLFPNGVEIDAKFGTVDGQAVSSVEVPDDLNMQADGTVPNQTIEVRTQKMDGRTLLNYARFRKDDDGDYGRTQRQQQVISAIINQIKDPTKLFTGSAAIGKIYALTSTNVSYSFLLKEGLSVITSGQEGIEQTTIPAEGDWTDDYDMYGGLGITIDFDKYQEELKELGLR
;
A
#
# COMPACT_ATOMS: atom_id res chain seq x y z
N MET A 1 6.33 10.69 -11.52
CA MET A 1 6.51 9.43 -10.76
C MET A 1 6.55 9.81 -9.29
N VAL A 2 5.79 9.17 -8.45
CA VAL A 2 5.83 9.37 -6.99
C VAL A 2 6.87 8.41 -6.45
N ASP A 3 7.87 8.91 -5.75
CA ASP A 3 8.86 8.09 -5.06
C ASP A 3 8.44 7.78 -3.62
N PHE A 4 9.20 6.95 -2.94
CA PHE A 4 8.89 6.49 -1.58
C PHE A 4 8.92 7.63 -0.54
N ALA A 5 9.83 8.59 -0.70
CA ALA A 5 9.91 9.74 0.20
C ALA A 5 8.68 10.63 0.04
N THR A 6 8.28 10.92 -1.21
CA THR A 6 7.06 11.68 -1.51
C THR A 6 5.81 11.01 -0.94
N PHE A 7 5.71 9.67 -1.05
CA PHE A 7 4.60 8.92 -0.44
C PHE A 7 4.58 9.13 1.08
N ALA A 8 5.71 8.90 1.75
CA ALA A 8 5.80 9.03 3.20
C ALA A 8 5.42 10.45 3.68
N GLU A 9 5.97 11.49 3.04
CA GLU A 9 5.66 12.88 3.36
C GLU A 9 4.20 13.26 3.11
N ALA A 10 3.58 12.72 2.05
CA ALA A 10 2.16 12.94 1.77
C ALA A 10 1.28 12.33 2.86
N ILE A 11 1.60 11.10 3.29
CA ILE A 11 0.90 10.42 4.39
C ILE A 11 1.05 11.21 5.70
N ASP A 12 2.26 11.64 6.07
CA ASP A 12 2.50 12.41 7.30
C ASP A 12 1.77 13.76 7.29
N THR A 13 1.64 14.38 6.11
CA THR A 13 0.88 15.61 5.94
C THR A 13 -0.63 15.36 6.10
N LEU A 14 -1.13 14.27 5.51
CA LEU A 14 -2.55 13.92 5.53
C LEU A 14 -2.99 13.38 6.90
N PHE A 15 -2.12 12.62 7.56
CA PHE A 15 -2.35 11.95 8.84
C PHE A 15 -1.24 12.30 9.84
N PRO A 16 -1.24 13.51 10.44
CA PRO A 16 -0.17 13.93 11.37
C PRO A 16 -0.01 13.02 12.60
N ASN A 17 -1.04 12.26 12.94
CA ASN A 17 -1.04 11.29 14.05
C ASN A 17 -0.89 9.84 13.56
N GLY A 18 -0.50 9.65 12.30
CA GLY A 18 -0.39 8.34 11.66
C GLY A 18 -1.72 7.76 11.16
N VAL A 19 -1.61 6.75 10.31
CA VAL A 19 -2.72 5.92 9.81
C VAL A 19 -2.89 4.73 10.74
N GLU A 20 -4.11 4.50 11.23
CA GLU A 20 -4.41 3.33 12.06
C GLU A 20 -4.52 2.09 11.19
N ILE A 21 -3.74 1.07 11.55
CA ILE A 21 -3.67 -0.22 10.85
C ILE A 21 -3.61 -1.35 11.86
N ASP A 22 -4.36 -2.42 11.60
CA ASP A 22 -4.22 -3.71 12.29
C ASP A 22 -3.15 -4.52 11.57
N ALA A 23 -1.88 -4.32 11.98
CA ALA A 23 -0.75 -4.92 11.31
C ALA A 23 -0.75 -6.44 11.45
N LYS A 24 -0.69 -7.13 10.30
CA LYS A 24 -0.66 -8.59 10.18
C LYS A 24 0.46 -9.02 9.28
N PHE A 25 1.05 -10.15 9.61
CA PHE A 25 2.08 -10.82 8.81
C PHE A 25 1.76 -12.29 8.75
N GLY A 26 2.22 -12.96 7.70
CA GLY A 26 2.26 -14.41 7.64
C GLY A 26 3.16 -15.02 8.70
N THR A 27 3.25 -16.33 8.72
CA THR A 27 4.23 -17.03 9.53
C THR A 27 5.65 -16.79 9.00
N VAL A 28 6.64 -17.01 9.86
CA VAL A 28 8.05 -17.04 9.45
C VAL A 28 8.59 -18.41 9.86
N ASP A 29 9.11 -19.17 8.90
CA ASP A 29 9.51 -20.57 9.09
C ASP A 29 8.41 -21.43 9.73
N GLY A 30 7.16 -21.23 9.29
CA GLY A 30 5.96 -21.91 9.78
C GLY A 30 5.50 -21.51 11.18
N GLN A 31 6.07 -20.47 11.79
CA GLN A 31 5.72 -20.03 13.13
C GLN A 31 5.09 -18.64 13.13
N ALA A 32 4.03 -18.47 13.93
CA ALA A 32 3.43 -17.16 14.12
C ALA A 32 4.42 -16.21 14.81
N VAL A 33 4.48 -14.96 14.32
CA VAL A 33 5.37 -13.93 14.84
C VAL A 33 4.60 -12.86 15.58
N SER A 34 5.20 -12.24 16.59
CA SER A 34 4.65 -11.07 17.29
C SER A 34 5.15 -9.74 16.72
N SER A 35 6.24 -9.78 15.96
CA SER A 35 6.84 -8.63 15.28
C SER A 35 7.73 -9.12 14.14
N VAL A 36 8.03 -8.21 13.22
CA VAL A 36 8.99 -8.44 12.13
C VAL A 36 10.00 -7.29 12.06
N GLU A 37 11.19 -7.60 11.54
CA GLU A 37 12.23 -6.63 11.24
C GLU A 37 12.19 -6.28 9.75
N VAL A 38 11.99 -5.00 9.44
CA VAL A 38 11.85 -4.50 8.06
C VAL A 38 12.98 -3.52 7.76
N PRO A 39 13.69 -3.66 6.63
CA PRO A 39 14.67 -2.65 6.23
C PRO A 39 14.02 -1.28 6.05
N ASP A 40 14.62 -0.27 6.68
CA ASP A 40 14.14 1.12 6.68
C ASP A 40 14.93 1.98 5.70
N ASP A 41 14.67 1.77 4.41
CA ASP A 41 15.43 2.39 3.31
C ASP A 41 15.40 3.92 3.34
N LEU A 42 14.33 4.53 3.86
CA LEU A 42 14.24 5.99 4.01
C LEU A 42 15.08 6.54 5.17
N ASN A 43 15.65 5.66 5.99
CA ASN A 43 16.55 6.00 7.09
C ASN A 43 17.97 5.50 6.83
N MET A 44 18.35 5.37 5.55
CA MET A 44 19.71 4.98 5.18
C MET A 44 20.72 5.93 5.80
N GLN A 45 21.73 5.37 6.46
CA GLN A 45 22.81 6.11 7.11
C GLN A 45 23.81 6.64 6.09
N ALA A 46 24.63 7.62 6.49
CA ALA A 46 25.63 8.24 5.63
C ALA A 46 26.71 7.25 5.12
N ASP A 47 26.90 6.13 5.83
CA ASP A 47 27.82 5.04 5.45
C ASP A 47 27.17 4.02 4.50
N GLY A 48 25.90 4.23 4.10
CA GLY A 48 25.13 3.35 3.23
C GLY A 48 24.46 2.19 3.95
N THR A 49 24.56 2.10 5.28
CA THR A 49 23.83 1.07 6.04
C THR A 49 22.35 1.42 6.14
N VAL A 50 21.50 0.39 6.03
CA VAL A 50 20.05 0.50 6.19
C VAL A 50 19.68 -0.16 7.53
N PRO A 51 19.23 0.62 8.52
CA PRO A 51 18.77 0.05 9.78
C PRO A 51 17.48 -0.73 9.59
N ASN A 52 17.21 -1.68 10.48
CA ASN A 52 15.90 -2.32 10.52
C ASN A 52 14.95 -1.53 11.43
N GLN A 53 13.68 -1.56 11.08
CA GLN A 53 12.56 -1.10 11.90
C GLN A 53 11.75 -2.31 12.35
N THR A 54 11.47 -2.40 13.66
CA THR A 54 10.58 -3.42 14.21
C THR A 54 9.12 -2.98 14.02
N ILE A 55 8.29 -3.82 13.42
CA ILE A 55 6.85 -3.62 13.31
C ILE A 55 6.14 -4.76 14.05
N GLU A 56 5.34 -4.41 15.06
CA GLU A 56 4.61 -5.38 15.88
C GLU A 56 3.29 -5.81 15.22
N VAL A 57 2.88 -7.06 15.50
CA VAL A 57 1.57 -7.61 15.08
C VAL A 57 0.49 -7.11 16.05
N ARG A 58 -0.05 -5.94 15.78
CA ARG A 58 -1.14 -5.32 16.54
C ARG A 58 -1.75 -4.13 15.80
N THR A 59 -2.90 -3.69 16.24
CA THR A 59 -3.44 -2.40 15.83
C THR A 59 -2.53 -1.28 16.35
N GLN A 60 -2.05 -0.42 15.46
CA GLN A 60 -1.15 0.68 15.77
C GLN A 60 -1.31 1.81 14.75
N LYS A 61 -0.84 3.01 15.12
CA LYS A 61 -0.75 4.14 14.19
C LYS A 61 0.62 4.17 13.57
N MET A 62 0.67 4.19 12.25
CA MET A 62 1.90 4.22 11.47
C MET A 62 2.05 5.56 10.77
N ASP A 63 3.22 6.19 10.91
CA ASP A 63 3.64 7.31 10.07
C ASP A 63 3.89 6.85 8.63
N GLY A 64 4.11 7.79 7.72
CA GLY A 64 4.26 7.47 6.30
C GLY A 64 5.42 6.52 6.02
N ARG A 65 6.52 6.63 6.76
CA ARG A 65 7.68 5.74 6.63
C ARG A 65 7.37 4.32 7.11
N THR A 66 6.79 4.19 8.30
CA THR A 66 6.40 2.88 8.87
C THR A 66 5.36 2.19 8.00
N LEU A 67 4.38 2.95 7.50
CA LEU A 67 3.35 2.45 6.61
C LEU A 67 3.93 1.92 5.29
N LEU A 68 4.91 2.63 4.73
CA LEU A 68 5.65 2.20 3.55
C LEU A 68 6.41 0.90 3.79
N ASN A 69 7.14 0.82 4.92
CA ASN A 69 7.91 -0.36 5.29
C ASN A 69 6.99 -1.57 5.49
N TYR A 70 5.83 -1.38 6.15
CA TYR A 70 4.79 -2.40 6.28
C TYR A 70 4.28 -2.91 4.92
N ALA A 71 3.95 -2.00 4.00
CA ALA A 71 3.44 -2.34 2.67
C ALA A 71 4.46 -3.05 1.78
N ARG A 72 5.76 -2.91 2.06
CA ARG A 72 6.85 -3.48 1.24
C ARG A 72 7.41 -4.80 1.77
N PHE A 73 7.07 -5.19 2.98
CA PHE A 73 7.58 -6.41 3.60
C PHE A 73 7.22 -7.66 2.79
N ARG A 74 8.18 -8.60 2.65
CA ARG A 74 8.06 -9.81 1.80
C ARG A 74 8.78 -11.03 2.40
N LYS A 75 9.21 -10.96 3.68
CA LYS A 75 10.04 -12.01 4.28
C LYS A 75 9.25 -12.93 5.22
N ASP A 76 7.92 -12.95 5.10
CA ASP A 76 7.06 -13.97 5.71
C ASP A 76 6.77 -15.09 4.70
N ASP A 77 6.18 -16.17 5.15
CA ASP A 77 5.88 -17.35 4.32
C ASP A 77 4.82 -17.03 3.24
N ASP A 78 4.03 -15.96 3.41
CA ASP A 78 3.06 -15.48 2.41
C ASP A 78 3.75 -14.71 1.25
N GLY A 79 5.00 -14.32 1.41
CA GLY A 79 5.83 -13.75 0.35
C GLY A 79 5.21 -12.58 -0.38
N ASP A 80 5.10 -12.70 -1.70
CA ASP A 80 4.57 -11.65 -2.57
C ASP A 80 3.05 -11.48 -2.45
N TYR A 81 2.33 -12.55 -2.16
CA TYR A 81 0.90 -12.51 -1.91
C TYR A 81 0.59 -11.72 -0.63
N GLY A 82 1.27 -12.01 0.47
CA GLY A 82 1.15 -11.24 1.72
C GLY A 82 1.49 -9.76 1.54
N ARG A 83 2.51 -9.43 0.73
CA ARG A 83 2.80 -8.05 0.35
C ARG A 83 1.61 -7.39 -0.34
N THR A 84 1.00 -8.05 -1.31
CA THR A 84 -0.15 -7.52 -2.04
C THR A 84 -1.33 -7.26 -1.11
N GLN A 85 -1.62 -8.18 -0.19
CA GLN A 85 -2.66 -8.00 0.82
C GLN A 85 -2.37 -6.78 1.73
N ARG A 86 -1.12 -6.62 2.19
CA ARG A 86 -0.73 -5.44 3.00
C ARG A 86 -0.87 -4.14 2.24
N GLN A 87 -0.52 -4.10 0.95
CA GLN A 87 -0.73 -2.92 0.11
C GLN A 87 -2.21 -2.56 -0.02
N GLN A 88 -3.08 -3.55 -0.25
CA GLN A 88 -4.53 -3.34 -0.30
C GLN A 88 -5.07 -2.84 1.05
N GLN A 89 -4.61 -3.42 2.16
CA GLN A 89 -4.98 -2.98 3.50
C GLN A 89 -4.57 -1.52 3.76
N VAL A 90 -3.36 -1.13 3.36
CA VAL A 90 -2.88 0.26 3.49
C VAL A 90 -3.76 1.21 2.69
N ILE A 91 -4.07 0.90 1.44
CA ILE A 91 -4.94 1.72 0.58
C ILE A 91 -6.33 1.85 1.22
N SER A 92 -6.91 0.75 1.67
CA SER A 92 -8.23 0.74 2.33
C SER A 92 -8.22 1.57 3.62
N ALA A 93 -7.17 1.45 4.43
CA ALA A 93 -7.04 2.20 5.69
C ALA A 93 -6.92 3.71 5.43
N ILE A 94 -6.13 4.13 4.44
CA ILE A 94 -6.00 5.54 4.02
C ILE A 94 -7.36 6.07 3.57
N ILE A 95 -8.05 5.37 2.67
CA ILE A 95 -9.33 5.83 2.11
C ILE A 95 -10.41 5.91 3.18
N ASN A 96 -10.49 4.93 4.08
CA ASN A 96 -11.49 4.94 5.15
C ASN A 96 -11.25 6.06 6.16
N GLN A 97 -9.99 6.38 6.47
CA GLN A 97 -9.64 7.43 7.43
C GLN A 97 -9.62 8.83 6.80
N ILE A 98 -9.45 8.96 5.47
CA ILE A 98 -9.51 10.25 4.79
C ILE A 98 -10.95 10.78 4.68
N LYS A 99 -11.96 9.92 4.78
CA LYS A 99 -13.39 10.31 4.75
C LYS A 99 -13.82 11.16 5.95
N ASP A 100 -12.99 11.29 6.97
CA ASP A 100 -13.25 12.20 8.10
C ASP A 100 -13.27 13.66 7.59
N PRO A 101 -14.39 14.41 7.76
CA PRO A 101 -14.50 15.80 7.29
C PRO A 101 -13.40 16.71 7.82
N THR A 102 -12.81 16.40 8.98
CA THR A 102 -11.68 17.15 9.55
C THR A 102 -10.42 17.06 8.68
N LYS A 103 -10.35 16.09 7.77
CA LYS A 103 -9.22 15.87 6.85
C LYS A 103 -9.26 16.72 5.58
N LEU A 104 -10.32 17.48 5.33
CA LEU A 104 -10.41 18.35 4.14
C LEU A 104 -9.24 19.34 4.05
N PHE A 105 -8.84 19.92 5.17
CA PHE A 105 -7.72 20.85 5.19
C PHE A 105 -6.37 20.15 4.98
N THR A 106 -6.13 19.05 5.69
CA THR A 106 -4.90 18.26 5.54
C THR A 106 -4.83 17.58 4.17
N GLY A 107 -5.98 17.21 3.59
CA GLY A 107 -6.07 16.66 2.24
C GLY A 107 -5.59 17.63 1.17
N SER A 108 -5.99 18.88 1.21
CA SER A 108 -5.51 19.90 0.25
C SER A 108 -4.02 20.18 0.40
N ALA A 109 -3.49 20.17 1.62
CA ALA A 109 -2.06 20.33 1.89
C ALA A 109 -1.25 19.13 1.36
N ALA A 110 -1.74 17.89 1.52
CA ALA A 110 -1.11 16.69 0.99
C ALA A 110 -1.06 16.70 -0.54
N ILE A 111 -2.16 17.09 -1.22
CA ILE A 111 -2.20 17.27 -2.67
C ILE A 111 -1.16 18.31 -3.12
N GLY A 112 -1.06 19.44 -2.42
CA GLY A 112 -0.06 20.47 -2.70
C GLY A 112 1.36 19.94 -2.58
N LYS A 113 1.62 19.12 -1.57
CA LYS A 113 2.94 18.50 -1.35
C LYS A 113 3.29 17.49 -2.44
N ILE A 114 2.36 16.62 -2.81
CA ILE A 114 2.54 15.66 -3.92
C ILE A 114 2.84 16.43 -5.20
N TYR A 115 2.08 17.49 -5.50
CA TYR A 115 2.31 18.32 -6.68
C TYR A 115 3.70 18.96 -6.71
N ALA A 116 4.15 19.50 -5.56
CA ALA A 116 5.46 20.15 -5.45
C ALA A 116 6.64 19.17 -5.57
N LEU A 117 6.47 17.92 -5.12
CA LEU A 117 7.52 16.89 -5.10
C LEU A 117 7.54 16.02 -6.36
N THR A 118 6.51 16.11 -7.21
CA THR A 118 6.41 15.30 -8.42
C THR A 118 6.49 16.14 -9.68
N SER A 119 7.29 15.69 -10.65
CA SER A 119 7.27 16.23 -12.00
C SER A 119 6.03 15.71 -12.74
N THR A 120 4.89 16.36 -12.54
CA THR A 120 3.63 16.00 -13.21
C THR A 120 3.18 17.10 -14.17
N ASN A 121 2.59 16.71 -15.29
CA ASN A 121 1.91 17.62 -16.23
C ASN A 121 0.41 17.79 -15.91
N VAL A 122 -0.10 17.14 -14.89
CA VAL A 122 -1.48 17.31 -14.40
C VAL A 122 -1.57 18.65 -13.68
N SER A 123 -2.61 19.46 -13.98
CA SER A 123 -2.74 20.75 -13.33
C SER A 123 -3.09 20.64 -11.85
N TYR A 124 -2.55 21.53 -11.03
CA TYR A 124 -2.83 21.57 -9.60
C TYR A 124 -4.34 21.73 -9.30
N SER A 125 -5.02 22.56 -10.09
CA SER A 125 -6.48 22.75 -9.95
C SER A 125 -7.28 21.48 -10.21
N PHE A 126 -6.85 20.65 -11.17
CA PHE A 126 -7.46 19.35 -11.43
C PHE A 126 -7.25 18.41 -10.24
N LEU A 127 -5.99 18.27 -9.78
CA LEU A 127 -5.67 17.41 -8.63
C LEU A 127 -6.44 17.84 -7.36
N LEU A 128 -6.55 19.15 -7.13
CA LEU A 128 -7.30 19.65 -5.97
C LEU A 128 -8.80 19.35 -6.08
N LYS A 129 -9.40 19.59 -7.26
CA LYS A 129 -10.83 19.33 -7.48
C LYS A 129 -11.16 17.85 -7.35
N GLU A 130 -10.43 16.98 -8.03
CA GLU A 130 -10.69 15.54 -8.04
C GLU A 130 -10.30 14.90 -6.69
N GLY A 131 -9.17 15.32 -6.09
CA GLY A 131 -8.76 14.83 -4.77
C GLY A 131 -9.76 15.22 -3.68
N LEU A 132 -10.28 16.43 -3.69
CA LEU A 132 -11.33 16.84 -2.75
C LEU A 132 -12.66 16.14 -3.02
N SER A 133 -13.00 15.85 -4.29
CA SER A 133 -14.21 15.12 -4.61
C SER A 133 -14.20 13.71 -4.02
N VAL A 134 -13.07 13.03 -4.01
CA VAL A 134 -12.92 11.71 -3.36
C VAL A 134 -13.19 11.79 -1.85
N ILE A 135 -12.72 12.86 -1.18
CA ILE A 135 -12.93 13.04 0.25
C ILE A 135 -14.42 13.37 0.56
N THR A 136 -15.08 14.14 -0.31
CA THR A 136 -16.42 14.67 -0.07
C THR A 136 -17.55 13.82 -0.62
N SER A 137 -17.28 12.95 -1.61
CA SER A 137 -18.33 12.18 -2.31
C SER A 137 -18.99 11.10 -1.45
N GLY A 138 -18.45 10.82 -0.25
CA GLY A 138 -19.03 9.83 0.66
C GLY A 138 -19.13 8.42 0.06
N GLN A 139 -18.30 8.12 -0.95
CA GLN A 139 -18.36 6.85 -1.66
C GLN A 139 -18.26 5.68 -0.68
N GLU A 140 -19.12 4.71 -0.89
CA GLU A 140 -18.99 3.37 -0.36
C GLU A 140 -17.56 2.88 -0.62
N GLY A 141 -16.98 2.09 0.27
CA GLY A 141 -15.57 1.71 0.25
C GLY A 141 -15.08 1.21 -1.12
N ILE A 142 -13.78 1.12 -1.29
CA ILE A 142 -13.20 0.48 -2.47
C ILE A 142 -13.50 -1.01 -2.37
N GLU A 143 -14.14 -1.55 -3.38
CA GLU A 143 -14.23 -2.98 -3.60
C GLU A 143 -12.88 -3.44 -4.13
N GLN A 144 -12.29 -4.42 -3.46
CA GLN A 144 -10.99 -4.96 -3.81
C GLN A 144 -11.11 -6.46 -4.05
N THR A 145 -10.55 -6.91 -5.14
CA THR A 145 -10.38 -8.33 -5.43
C THR A 145 -8.93 -8.63 -5.79
N THR A 146 -8.47 -9.83 -5.49
CA THR A 146 -7.14 -10.29 -5.85
C THR A 146 -7.27 -11.48 -6.80
N ILE A 147 -6.66 -11.36 -7.97
CA ILE A 147 -6.62 -12.42 -8.97
C ILE A 147 -5.15 -12.80 -9.19
N PRO A 148 -4.81 -14.07 -9.06
CA PRO A 148 -5.64 -15.20 -8.61
C PRO A 148 -6.00 -15.13 -7.13
N ALA A 149 -7.08 -15.81 -6.73
CA ALA A 149 -7.41 -16.02 -5.33
C ALA A 149 -6.34 -16.91 -4.66
N GLU A 150 -6.27 -16.87 -3.34
CA GLU A 150 -5.29 -17.65 -2.58
C GLU A 150 -5.37 -19.15 -2.91
N GLY A 151 -4.23 -19.74 -3.29
CA GLY A 151 -4.12 -21.15 -3.69
C GLY A 151 -4.57 -21.48 -5.11
N ASP A 152 -5.01 -20.50 -5.89
CA ASP A 152 -5.45 -20.69 -7.29
C ASP A 152 -4.32 -20.49 -8.31
N TRP A 153 -3.09 -20.74 -7.92
CA TRP A 153 -1.93 -20.70 -8.82
C TRP A 153 -1.01 -21.88 -8.56
N THR A 154 -0.17 -22.15 -9.53
CA THR A 154 0.98 -23.05 -9.39
C THR A 154 2.25 -22.29 -9.73
N ASP A 155 3.29 -22.51 -8.94
CA ASP A 155 4.61 -22.00 -9.28
C ASP A 155 5.11 -22.64 -10.56
N ASP A 156 5.63 -21.85 -11.47
CA ASP A 156 6.14 -22.29 -12.75
C ASP A 156 7.36 -21.47 -13.16
N TYR A 157 8.04 -21.91 -14.20
CA TYR A 157 9.18 -21.20 -14.76
C TYR A 157 8.81 -20.66 -16.15
N ASP A 158 9.14 -19.41 -16.40
CA ASP A 158 9.01 -18.87 -17.75
C ASP A 158 10.04 -19.52 -18.70
N MET A 159 9.89 -19.27 -20.00
CA MET A 159 10.78 -19.80 -21.02
C MET A 159 12.26 -19.36 -20.88
N TYR A 160 12.55 -18.41 -19.99
CA TYR A 160 13.90 -17.90 -19.69
C TYR A 160 14.41 -18.39 -18.33
N GLY A 161 13.67 -19.25 -17.64
CA GLY A 161 14.01 -19.79 -16.31
C GLY A 161 13.72 -18.82 -15.16
N GLY A 162 12.94 -17.76 -15.37
CA GLY A 162 12.43 -16.89 -14.33
C GLY A 162 11.27 -17.54 -13.57
N LEU A 163 11.23 -17.37 -12.25
CA LEU A 163 10.10 -17.82 -11.44
C LEU A 163 8.85 -17.00 -11.80
N GLY A 164 7.77 -17.70 -12.08
CA GLY A 164 6.46 -17.14 -12.37
C GLY A 164 5.35 -17.95 -11.70
N ILE A 165 4.13 -17.58 -11.97
CA ILE A 165 2.94 -18.33 -11.57
C ILE A 165 2.09 -18.64 -12.79
N THR A 166 1.52 -19.83 -12.82
CA THR A 166 0.50 -20.22 -13.80
C THR A 166 -0.87 -20.18 -13.15
N ILE A 167 -1.81 -19.52 -13.80
CA ILE A 167 -3.20 -19.39 -13.35
C ILE A 167 -4.17 -19.77 -14.46
N ASP A 168 -5.36 -20.20 -14.09
CA ASP A 168 -6.46 -20.44 -15.01
C ASP A 168 -7.24 -19.12 -15.22
N PHE A 169 -6.92 -18.40 -16.30
CA PHE A 169 -7.59 -17.14 -16.63
C PHE A 169 -9.06 -17.32 -16.98
N ASP A 170 -9.48 -18.49 -17.48
CA ASP A 170 -10.88 -18.72 -17.86
C ASP A 170 -11.79 -18.70 -16.63
N LYS A 171 -11.27 -19.14 -15.47
CA LYS A 171 -11.95 -19.10 -14.17
C LYS A 171 -12.35 -17.67 -13.76
N TYR A 172 -11.55 -16.68 -14.13
CA TYR A 172 -11.72 -15.28 -13.68
C TYR A 172 -12.38 -14.38 -14.74
N GLN A 173 -12.76 -14.90 -15.90
CA GLN A 173 -13.30 -14.08 -16.99
C GLN A 173 -14.57 -13.33 -16.62
N GLU A 174 -15.48 -13.94 -15.86
CA GLU A 174 -16.73 -13.29 -15.45
C GLU A 174 -16.46 -12.19 -14.43
N GLU A 175 -15.61 -12.47 -13.43
CA GLU A 175 -15.19 -11.51 -12.41
C GLU A 175 -14.46 -10.30 -13.03
N LEU A 176 -13.56 -10.53 -13.98
CA LEU A 176 -12.88 -9.47 -14.72
C LEU A 176 -13.85 -8.60 -15.52
N LYS A 177 -14.89 -9.18 -16.09
CA LYS A 177 -15.93 -8.44 -16.81
C LYS A 177 -16.76 -7.57 -15.86
N GLU A 178 -17.14 -8.08 -14.70
CA GLU A 178 -17.86 -7.33 -13.66
C GLU A 178 -17.05 -6.12 -13.18
N LEU A 179 -15.74 -6.25 -13.09
CA LEU A 179 -14.80 -5.17 -12.77
C LEU A 179 -14.54 -4.21 -13.93
N GLY A 180 -15.16 -4.44 -15.11
CA GLY A 180 -14.96 -3.63 -16.32
C GLY A 180 -13.60 -3.85 -16.99
N LEU A 181 -12.90 -4.91 -16.62
CA LEU A 181 -11.63 -5.34 -17.22
C LEU A 181 -11.92 -6.34 -18.36
N ARG A 182 -11.07 -6.32 -19.39
CA ARG A 182 -11.24 -7.18 -20.57
C ARG A 182 -10.25 -8.32 -20.55
#